data_98e126bdc2628ed54955682d723370df
#
_entry.id   98e126bdc2628ed54955682d723370df
#
_cell.length_a   1.000
_cell.length_b   1.000
_cell.length_c   1.000
_cell.angle_alpha   90.00
_cell.angle_beta   90.00
_cell.angle_gamma   90.00
#
_symmetry.space_group_name_H-M   'P 1'
#
loop_
_entity.id
_entity.type
_entity.pdbx_description
1 polymer ?
#
loop_
_entity_poly.entity_id
_entity_poly.type
_entity_poly.pdbx_seq_one_letter_code
_entity_poly.pdbx_strand_id
1 'polypeptide(L)'
;SDKLPETLPEDIDGFHIHCHCESGSDVFERTLVHIEEKFAKWFPQLKWINFGGGHLMTRKDYDVKRLIHVLRGFRKRYPWLKVILEPGSAFAWQTGPLVVQVVDIVEDHGIKTAILNASFTCHMPDCLEMPYHPTIRNAKLVDEDGSAKGEYTYRLGANSCLSGDWMGSWDFGHALKVGENIIFEDMLHYTTVKTNMFNGISHPAIALLHTDNELEMLSLIHISEPTRPY
;
A
#
# COMPACT_ATOMS: atom_id res chain seq x y z
N SER A 1 -7.53 -7.77 -27.23
CA SER A 1 -8.39 -8.81 -27.86
C SER A 1 -7.93 -9.20 -29.24
N ASP A 2 -7.42 -8.29 -30.02
CA ASP A 2 -7.01 -8.48 -31.45
C ASP A 2 -5.84 -9.46 -31.63
N LYS A 3 -5.11 -9.74 -30.56
CA LYS A 3 -3.99 -10.70 -30.58
C LYS A 3 -4.36 -12.09 -30.07
N LEU A 4 -5.58 -12.25 -29.58
CA LEU A 4 -6.06 -13.56 -29.13
C LEU A 4 -6.59 -14.36 -30.32
N PRO A 5 -6.35 -15.69 -30.36
CA PRO A 5 -6.89 -16.56 -31.40
C PRO A 5 -8.43 -16.64 -31.29
N GLU A 6 -9.10 -17.06 -32.36
CA GLU A 6 -10.56 -17.27 -32.33
C GLU A 6 -10.96 -18.33 -31.31
N THR A 7 -10.20 -19.40 -31.23
CA THR A 7 -10.36 -20.47 -30.24
C THR A 7 -9.13 -20.48 -29.36
N LEU A 8 -9.34 -20.45 -28.04
CA LEU A 8 -8.25 -20.54 -27.08
C LEU A 8 -7.62 -21.95 -27.10
N PRO A 9 -6.32 -22.08 -26.81
CA PRO A 9 -5.69 -23.35 -26.50
C PRO A 9 -6.44 -24.12 -25.41
N GLU A 10 -6.44 -25.45 -25.49
CA GLU A 10 -7.20 -26.30 -24.55
C GLU A 10 -6.75 -26.20 -23.08
N ASP A 11 -5.51 -25.78 -22.86
CA ASP A 11 -4.90 -25.57 -21.53
C ASP A 11 -5.24 -24.20 -20.91
N ILE A 12 -5.98 -23.33 -21.60
CA ILE A 12 -6.42 -22.04 -21.07
C ILE A 12 -7.80 -22.16 -20.44
N ASP A 13 -7.85 -22.17 -19.12
CA ASP A 13 -9.07 -22.33 -18.33
C ASP A 13 -9.71 -20.99 -17.88
N GLY A 14 -9.01 -19.87 -18.00
CA GLY A 14 -9.55 -18.60 -17.53
C GLY A 14 -8.80 -17.37 -18.01
N PHE A 15 -9.38 -16.21 -17.72
CA PHE A 15 -8.75 -14.91 -17.94
C PHE A 15 -8.46 -14.21 -16.64
N HIS A 16 -7.29 -13.58 -16.57
CA HIS A 16 -6.90 -12.65 -15.50
C HIS A 16 -6.86 -11.23 -16.08
N ILE A 17 -7.66 -10.33 -15.50
CA ILE A 17 -7.85 -8.96 -15.97
C ILE A 17 -7.64 -8.02 -14.77
N HIS A 18 -6.42 -7.56 -14.56
CA HIS A 18 -6.07 -6.63 -13.50
C HIS A 18 -5.92 -5.22 -14.09
N CYS A 19 -6.95 -4.40 -14.00
CA CYS A 19 -7.00 -3.06 -14.61
C CYS A 19 -7.07 -1.92 -13.60
N HIS A 20 -7.17 -2.21 -12.31
CA HIS A 20 -7.48 -1.23 -11.30
C HIS A 20 -6.39 -1.14 -10.24
N CYS A 21 -6.18 0.07 -9.73
CA CYS A 21 -5.44 0.36 -8.53
C CYS A 21 -6.22 1.44 -7.76
N GLU A 22 -6.61 1.13 -6.52
CA GLU A 22 -7.37 2.02 -5.61
C GLU A 22 -8.63 2.66 -6.22
N SER A 23 -9.29 1.92 -7.09
CA SER A 23 -10.45 2.40 -7.85
C SER A 23 -11.77 2.11 -7.14
N GLY A 24 -12.78 2.94 -7.41
CA GLY A 24 -14.15 2.73 -6.96
C GLY A 24 -14.88 1.66 -7.78
N SER A 25 -16.00 1.19 -7.25
CA SER A 25 -16.86 0.20 -7.91
C SER A 25 -17.52 0.71 -9.19
N ASP A 26 -17.70 2.02 -9.32
CA ASP A 26 -18.17 2.67 -10.54
C ASP A 26 -17.18 2.53 -11.70
N VAL A 27 -15.88 2.60 -11.39
CA VAL A 27 -14.82 2.39 -12.40
C VAL A 27 -14.84 0.93 -12.86
N PHE A 28 -14.99 -0.02 -11.93
CA PHE A 28 -15.13 -1.43 -12.28
C PHE A 28 -16.36 -1.71 -13.15
N GLU A 29 -17.51 -1.10 -12.83
CA GLU A 29 -18.74 -1.22 -13.62
C GLU A 29 -18.51 -0.79 -15.08
N ARG A 30 -17.88 0.36 -15.31
CA ARG A 30 -17.55 0.83 -16.67
C ARG A 30 -16.55 -0.09 -17.37
N THR A 31 -15.53 -0.54 -16.66
CA THR A 31 -14.53 -1.46 -17.22
C THR A 31 -15.13 -2.79 -17.61
N LEU A 32 -16.08 -3.30 -16.81
CA LEU A 32 -16.74 -4.58 -17.09
C LEU A 32 -17.50 -4.56 -18.40
N VAL A 33 -18.14 -3.44 -18.78
CA VAL A 33 -18.78 -3.29 -20.08
C VAL A 33 -17.78 -3.55 -21.20
N HIS A 34 -16.60 -2.93 -21.14
CA HIS A 34 -15.57 -3.12 -22.15
C HIS A 34 -14.94 -4.52 -22.13
N ILE A 35 -14.88 -5.15 -20.96
CA ILE A 35 -14.44 -6.54 -20.85
C ILE A 35 -15.42 -7.45 -21.58
N GLU A 36 -16.70 -7.28 -21.34
CA GLU A 36 -17.74 -8.08 -22.01
C GLU A 36 -17.75 -7.83 -23.53
N GLU A 37 -17.71 -6.56 -23.97
CA GLU A 37 -17.65 -6.22 -25.39
C GLU A 37 -16.47 -6.88 -26.13
N LYS A 38 -15.31 -6.91 -25.48
CA LYS A 38 -14.05 -7.35 -26.13
C LYS A 38 -13.75 -8.83 -25.96
N PHE A 39 -14.22 -9.45 -24.87
CA PHE A 39 -13.77 -10.79 -24.48
C PHE A 39 -14.89 -11.82 -24.30
N ALA A 40 -16.18 -11.42 -24.28
CA ALA A 40 -17.27 -12.35 -24.01
C ALA A 40 -17.37 -13.53 -25.00
N LYS A 41 -16.86 -13.37 -26.23
CA LYS A 41 -16.84 -14.47 -27.21
C LYS A 41 -16.05 -15.70 -26.76
N TRP A 42 -15.07 -15.51 -25.86
CA TRP A 42 -14.28 -16.62 -25.31
C TRP A 42 -14.82 -17.17 -23.99
N PHE A 43 -15.73 -16.45 -23.31
CA PHE A 43 -16.25 -16.89 -22.01
C PHE A 43 -16.84 -18.30 -22.02
N PRO A 44 -17.51 -18.78 -23.08
CA PRO A 44 -17.96 -20.18 -23.14
C PRO A 44 -16.86 -21.24 -23.04
N GLN A 45 -15.61 -20.88 -23.35
CA GLN A 45 -14.45 -21.77 -23.27
C GLN A 45 -13.78 -21.74 -21.89
N LEU A 46 -14.16 -20.79 -21.01
CA LEU A 46 -13.50 -20.53 -19.73
C LEU A 46 -14.26 -21.16 -18.57
N LYS A 47 -13.52 -21.54 -17.54
CA LYS A 47 -14.03 -22.01 -16.24
C LYS A 47 -14.06 -20.89 -15.19
N TRP A 48 -13.18 -19.90 -15.33
CA TRP A 48 -13.09 -18.80 -14.39
C TRP A 48 -12.68 -17.48 -15.06
N ILE A 49 -12.99 -16.37 -14.37
CA ILE A 49 -12.50 -15.03 -14.67
C ILE A 49 -12.04 -14.38 -13.38
N ASN A 50 -10.85 -13.81 -13.39
CA ASN A 50 -10.26 -13.08 -12.31
C ASN A 50 -10.17 -11.61 -12.70
N PHE A 51 -10.87 -10.74 -11.97
CA PHE A 51 -10.87 -9.31 -12.22
C PHE A 51 -9.75 -8.57 -11.49
N GLY A 52 -8.82 -9.30 -10.86
CA GLY A 52 -7.67 -8.74 -10.16
C GLY A 52 -8.02 -8.03 -8.87
N GLY A 53 -7.11 -7.17 -8.44
CA GLY A 53 -7.22 -6.37 -7.22
C GLY A 53 -7.56 -4.90 -7.49
N GLY A 54 -7.11 -4.03 -6.59
CA GLY A 54 -7.28 -2.59 -6.67
C GLY A 54 -8.62 -2.07 -6.17
N HIS A 55 -9.42 -2.92 -5.51
CA HIS A 55 -10.70 -2.57 -4.91
C HIS A 55 -10.56 -2.38 -3.40
N LEU A 56 -10.57 -1.14 -2.91
CA LEU A 56 -10.50 -0.84 -1.48
C LEU A 56 -11.88 -0.92 -0.83
N MET A 57 -12.48 -2.10 -0.85
CA MET A 57 -13.87 -2.33 -0.42
C MET A 57 -14.11 -2.13 1.08
N THR A 58 -13.07 -1.97 1.89
CA THR A 58 -13.14 -1.64 3.32
C THR A 58 -13.06 -0.13 3.58
N ARG A 59 -12.71 0.66 2.57
CA ARG A 59 -12.68 2.12 2.67
C ARG A 59 -14.10 2.69 2.81
N LYS A 60 -14.29 3.68 3.68
CA LYS A 60 -15.62 4.23 4.01
C LYS A 60 -16.41 4.78 2.81
N ASP A 61 -15.72 5.33 1.82
CA ASP A 61 -16.32 5.93 0.62
C ASP A 61 -16.50 4.93 -0.53
N TYR A 62 -16.16 3.65 -0.33
CA TYR A 62 -16.31 2.62 -1.36
C TYR A 62 -17.75 2.11 -1.41
N ASP A 63 -18.39 2.19 -2.58
CA ASP A 63 -19.75 1.66 -2.78
C ASP A 63 -19.74 0.13 -2.97
N VAL A 64 -19.74 -0.59 -1.86
CA VAL A 64 -19.82 -2.06 -1.82
C VAL A 64 -21.12 -2.58 -2.42
N LYS A 65 -22.24 -1.85 -2.26
CA LYS A 65 -23.54 -2.28 -2.79
C LYS A 65 -23.52 -2.31 -4.32
N ARG A 66 -22.92 -1.32 -4.95
CA ARG A 66 -22.68 -1.29 -6.39
C ARG A 66 -21.82 -2.45 -6.85
N LEU A 67 -20.68 -2.71 -6.18
CA LEU A 67 -19.83 -3.85 -6.51
C LEU A 67 -20.62 -5.15 -6.48
N ILE A 68 -21.39 -5.40 -5.42
CA ILE A 68 -22.23 -6.59 -5.29
C ILE A 68 -23.27 -6.68 -6.43
N HIS A 69 -23.91 -5.56 -6.75
CA HIS A 69 -24.89 -5.49 -7.84
C HIS A 69 -24.26 -5.87 -9.19
N VAL A 70 -23.13 -5.27 -9.52
CA VAL A 70 -22.39 -5.51 -10.77
C VAL A 70 -21.95 -6.98 -10.88
N LEU A 71 -21.34 -7.52 -9.83
CA LEU A 71 -20.89 -8.91 -9.80
C LEU A 71 -22.05 -9.91 -9.86
N ARG A 72 -23.17 -9.63 -9.20
CA ARG A 72 -24.39 -10.47 -9.31
C ARG A 72 -24.96 -10.42 -10.73
N GLY A 73 -24.99 -9.27 -11.37
CA GLY A 73 -25.40 -9.11 -12.76
C GLY A 73 -24.52 -9.92 -13.70
N PHE A 74 -23.20 -9.84 -13.54
CA PHE A 74 -22.25 -10.63 -14.32
C PHE A 74 -22.47 -12.14 -14.13
N ARG A 75 -22.54 -12.62 -12.88
CA ARG A 75 -22.78 -14.04 -12.59
C ARG A 75 -24.13 -14.56 -13.10
N LYS A 76 -25.13 -13.69 -13.22
CA LYS A 76 -26.42 -14.05 -13.82
C LYS A 76 -26.30 -14.29 -15.34
N ARG A 77 -25.45 -13.48 -16.01
CA ARG A 77 -25.20 -13.64 -17.46
C ARG A 77 -24.30 -14.83 -17.76
N TYR A 78 -23.34 -15.12 -16.89
CA TYR A 78 -22.30 -16.15 -17.06
C TYR A 78 -22.25 -17.08 -15.84
N PRO A 79 -23.31 -17.89 -15.59
CA PRO A 79 -23.44 -18.66 -14.35
C PRO A 79 -22.40 -19.78 -14.20
N TRP A 80 -21.78 -20.22 -15.28
CA TRP A 80 -20.73 -21.24 -15.26
C TRP A 80 -19.35 -20.70 -14.88
N LEU A 81 -19.13 -19.38 -14.99
CA LEU A 81 -17.85 -18.79 -14.68
C LEU A 81 -17.67 -18.60 -13.16
N LYS A 82 -16.57 -19.14 -12.62
CA LYS A 82 -16.11 -18.75 -11.28
C LYS A 82 -15.52 -17.36 -11.35
N VAL A 83 -16.05 -16.43 -10.56
CA VAL A 83 -15.51 -15.07 -10.43
C VAL A 83 -14.52 -15.01 -9.28
N ILE A 84 -13.34 -14.43 -9.52
CA ILE A 84 -12.26 -14.24 -8.56
C ILE A 84 -11.94 -12.75 -8.50
N LEU A 85 -11.63 -12.27 -7.31
CA LEU A 85 -11.08 -10.94 -7.01
C LEU A 85 -9.85 -11.10 -6.11
N GLU A 86 -8.91 -10.15 -6.19
CA GLU A 86 -7.65 -10.16 -5.44
C GLU A 86 -7.47 -8.88 -4.60
N PRO A 87 -8.40 -8.53 -3.70
CA PRO A 87 -8.34 -7.28 -2.94
C PRO A 87 -7.28 -7.37 -1.83
N GLY A 88 -6.03 -7.02 -2.13
CA GLY A 88 -4.92 -7.06 -1.17
C GLY A 88 -5.02 -5.98 -0.10
N SER A 89 -4.80 -4.72 -0.46
CA SER A 89 -4.78 -3.58 0.48
C SER A 89 -6.08 -3.43 1.28
N ALA A 90 -7.22 -3.85 0.72
CA ALA A 90 -8.50 -3.78 1.43
C ALA A 90 -8.52 -4.56 2.74
N PHE A 91 -7.77 -5.66 2.85
CA PHE A 91 -7.70 -6.45 4.09
C PHE A 91 -6.83 -5.82 5.17
N ALA A 92 -5.84 -5.02 4.78
CA ALA A 92 -4.91 -4.37 5.70
C ALA A 92 -5.16 -2.85 5.83
N TRP A 93 -6.22 -2.34 5.23
CA TRP A 93 -6.57 -0.92 5.25
C TRP A 93 -6.82 -0.42 6.66
N GLN A 94 -6.05 0.59 7.10
CA GLN A 94 -6.13 1.21 8.42
C GLN A 94 -6.02 0.22 9.60
N THR A 95 -5.18 -0.82 9.48
CA THR A 95 -5.02 -1.85 10.50
C THR A 95 -3.75 -1.69 11.33
N GLY A 96 -2.77 -0.91 10.90
CA GLY A 96 -1.55 -0.70 11.68
C GLY A 96 -0.69 0.46 11.20
N PRO A 97 -0.12 1.25 12.13
CA PRO A 97 0.86 2.29 11.86
C PRO A 97 2.29 1.73 11.86
N LEU A 98 3.22 2.52 11.30
CA LEU A 98 4.64 2.40 11.56
C LEU A 98 5.05 3.43 12.62
N VAL A 99 5.64 2.95 13.71
CA VAL A 99 6.17 3.80 14.79
C VAL A 99 7.68 3.90 14.61
N VAL A 100 8.19 5.10 14.50
CA VAL A 100 9.62 5.40 14.38
C VAL A 100 10.04 6.41 15.42
N GLN A 101 11.35 6.49 15.69
CA GLN A 101 11.90 7.39 16.69
C GLN A 101 12.83 8.41 16.04
N VAL A 102 12.76 9.66 16.51
CA VAL A 102 13.74 10.70 16.18
C VAL A 102 15.07 10.37 16.86
N VAL A 103 16.12 10.15 16.09
CA VAL A 103 17.46 9.83 16.60
C VAL A 103 18.39 11.03 16.62
N ASP A 104 18.11 12.02 15.77
CA ASP A 104 18.88 13.28 15.75
C ASP A 104 18.02 14.40 15.14
N ILE A 105 18.41 15.65 15.42
CA ILE A 105 17.84 16.84 14.80
C ILE A 105 18.98 17.75 14.38
N VAL A 106 19.07 17.99 13.07
CA VAL A 106 20.08 18.86 12.47
C VAL A 106 19.40 20.06 11.82
N GLU A 107 20.11 21.21 11.81
CA GLU A 107 19.63 22.39 11.12
C GLU A 107 20.70 22.88 10.15
N ASP A 108 20.32 23.07 8.89
CA ASP A 108 21.16 23.63 7.86
C ASP A 108 20.39 24.65 7.01
N HIS A 109 20.96 25.84 6.81
CA HIS A 109 20.32 26.91 6.04
C HIS A 109 18.91 27.30 6.52
N GLY A 110 18.59 27.05 7.81
CA GLY A 110 17.30 27.31 8.42
C GLY A 110 16.26 26.22 8.16
N ILE A 111 16.66 25.08 7.58
CA ILE A 111 15.84 23.88 7.44
C ILE A 111 16.22 22.93 8.58
N LYS A 112 15.26 22.64 9.45
CA LYS A 112 15.41 21.62 10.47
C LYS A 112 15.07 20.25 9.88
N THR A 113 15.94 19.27 10.10
CA THR A 113 15.73 17.89 9.67
C THR A 113 15.73 16.99 10.89
N ALA A 114 14.62 16.30 11.12
CA ALA A 114 14.54 15.24 12.12
C ALA A 114 14.97 13.91 11.46
N ILE A 115 16.06 13.34 11.92
CA ILE A 115 16.58 12.05 11.46
C ILE A 115 15.86 10.95 12.22
N LEU A 116 15.33 9.98 11.49
CA LEU A 116 14.52 8.88 12.02
C LEU A 116 15.34 7.59 12.06
N ASN A 117 15.02 6.69 12.99
CA ASN A 117 15.55 5.32 12.99
C ASN A 117 14.91 4.40 11.92
N ALA A 118 14.42 5.01 10.86
CA ALA A 118 13.80 4.33 9.73
C ALA A 118 14.36 4.87 8.41
N SER A 119 14.11 4.14 7.34
CA SER A 119 14.43 4.55 5.97
C SER A 119 13.16 4.52 5.13
N PHE A 120 12.87 5.59 4.42
CA PHE A 120 11.74 5.62 3.49
C PHE A 120 11.96 4.64 2.34
N THR A 121 13.19 4.56 1.84
CA THR A 121 13.58 3.61 0.79
C THR A 121 13.45 2.15 1.24
N CYS A 122 13.74 1.83 2.51
CA CYS A 122 13.68 0.47 3.02
C CYS A 122 12.32 0.09 3.57
N HIS A 123 11.68 0.98 4.35
CA HIS A 123 10.50 0.65 5.15
C HIS A 123 9.20 1.21 4.58
N MET A 124 9.27 2.19 3.68
CA MET A 124 8.12 2.81 3.01
C MET A 124 8.36 2.99 1.51
N PRO A 125 8.91 1.98 0.77
CA PRO A 125 9.21 2.16 -0.65
C PRO A 125 7.97 2.45 -1.48
N ASP A 126 6.80 1.98 -1.05
CA ASP A 126 5.54 2.24 -1.72
C ASP A 126 5.21 3.74 -1.78
N CYS A 127 5.54 4.50 -0.74
CA CYS A 127 5.37 5.95 -0.73
C CYS A 127 6.22 6.66 -1.79
N LEU A 128 7.37 6.07 -2.17
CA LEU A 128 8.26 6.61 -3.19
C LEU A 128 7.87 6.14 -4.60
N GLU A 129 7.44 4.88 -4.74
CA GLU A 129 7.08 4.26 -6.02
C GLU A 129 5.70 4.70 -6.52
N MET A 130 4.75 4.86 -5.62
CA MET A 130 3.38 5.33 -5.87
C MET A 130 3.20 6.79 -5.41
N PRO A 131 4.11 7.69 -5.63
CA PRO A 131 4.43 8.90 -4.89
C PRO A 131 3.23 9.48 -4.12
N TYR A 132 3.17 9.16 -2.83
CA TYR A 132 2.20 9.73 -1.90
C TYR A 132 2.85 9.98 -0.54
N HIS A 133 2.29 10.93 0.20
CA HIS A 133 2.72 11.21 1.57
C HIS A 133 1.77 10.53 2.55
N PRO A 134 2.26 9.61 3.41
CA PRO A 134 1.42 8.98 4.42
C PRO A 134 0.94 10.03 5.44
N THR A 135 -0.19 9.77 6.08
CA THR A 135 -0.63 10.60 7.19
C THR A 135 0.27 10.38 8.40
N ILE A 136 0.72 11.47 9.02
CA ILE A 136 1.46 11.43 10.28
C ILE A 136 0.53 11.87 11.40
N ARG A 137 0.48 11.09 12.48
CA ARG A 137 -0.36 11.40 13.64
C ARG A 137 0.06 12.73 14.27
N ASN A 138 -0.89 13.64 14.41
CA ASN A 138 -0.69 14.97 15.00
C ASN A 138 0.31 15.87 14.26
N ALA A 139 0.58 15.59 12.98
CA ALA A 139 1.40 16.46 12.14
C ALA A 139 0.69 16.79 10.84
N LYS A 140 1.10 17.88 10.21
CA LYS A 140 0.54 18.35 8.95
C LYS A 140 1.66 18.55 7.92
N LEU A 141 1.47 17.98 6.74
CA LEU A 141 2.36 18.24 5.60
C LEU A 141 2.29 19.72 5.22
N VAL A 142 3.44 20.37 5.17
CA VAL A 142 3.61 21.78 4.82
C VAL A 142 4.14 21.91 3.40
N ASP A 143 5.09 21.06 3.04
CA ASP A 143 5.81 21.14 1.78
C ASP A 143 6.35 19.77 1.39
N GLU A 144 6.11 19.37 0.14
CA GLU A 144 6.53 18.07 -0.41
C GLU A 144 8.03 18.06 -0.74
N ASP A 145 8.61 19.23 -1.08
CA ASP A 145 10.02 19.37 -1.46
C ASP A 145 10.99 19.37 -0.27
N GLY A 146 10.49 19.31 0.95
CA GLY A 146 11.32 19.24 2.16
C GLY A 146 12.12 20.50 2.43
N SER A 147 11.75 21.65 1.89
CA SER A 147 12.46 22.93 1.97
C SER A 147 11.80 23.93 2.92
N ALA A 148 10.61 23.64 3.42
CA ALA A 148 9.86 24.55 4.28
C ALA A 148 10.59 24.85 5.60
N LYS A 149 10.47 26.11 6.03
CA LYS A 149 11.03 26.64 7.28
C LYS A 149 9.88 27.02 8.21
N GLY A 150 10.07 26.79 9.48
CA GLY A 150 9.08 27.15 10.50
C GLY A 150 9.56 26.77 11.90
N GLU A 151 8.92 27.33 12.91
CA GLU A 151 9.31 27.09 14.30
C GLU A 151 9.20 25.60 14.66
N TYR A 152 8.13 24.93 14.21
CA TYR A 152 7.85 23.52 14.48
C TYR A 152 7.82 22.67 13.20
N THR A 153 8.40 23.18 12.12
CA THR A 153 8.47 22.51 10.83
C THR A 153 9.79 21.77 10.71
N TYR A 154 9.70 20.49 10.36
CA TYR A 154 10.85 19.60 10.19
C TYR A 154 10.72 18.83 8.88
N ARG A 155 11.80 18.79 8.10
CA ARG A 155 11.98 17.77 7.08
C ARG A 155 12.23 16.44 7.80
N LEU A 156 11.60 15.37 7.35
CA LEU A 156 11.86 14.03 7.88
C LEU A 156 12.95 13.37 7.07
N GLY A 157 14.09 13.12 7.69
CA GLY A 157 15.23 12.43 7.11
C GLY A 157 15.32 11.01 7.63
N ALA A 158 15.89 10.14 6.82
CA ALA A 158 16.07 8.72 7.14
C ALA A 158 17.51 8.42 7.56
N ASN A 159 17.74 7.16 7.96
CA ASN A 159 19.04 6.68 8.44
C ASN A 159 19.85 5.90 7.38
N SER A 160 19.46 5.96 6.10
CA SER A 160 20.25 5.33 5.03
C SER A 160 21.36 6.27 4.52
N CYS A 161 22.26 5.75 3.69
CA CYS A 161 23.31 6.53 3.03
C CYS A 161 22.79 7.39 1.86
N LEU A 162 21.51 7.24 1.47
CA LEU A 162 20.94 7.94 0.33
C LEU A 162 20.59 9.38 0.72
N SER A 163 21.19 10.36 0.05
CA SER A 163 20.88 11.78 0.29
C SER A 163 19.43 12.16 0.00
N GLY A 164 18.74 11.38 -0.83
CA GLY A 164 17.31 11.53 -1.16
C GLY A 164 16.36 10.76 -0.26
N ASP A 165 16.86 10.09 0.79
CA ASP A 165 16.01 9.30 1.70
C ASP A 165 15.37 10.21 2.77
N TRP A 166 14.46 11.05 2.32
CA TRP A 166 13.68 11.96 3.14
C TRP A 166 12.26 12.12 2.59
N MET A 167 11.33 12.63 3.39
CA MET A 167 9.93 12.73 3.03
C MET A 167 9.29 14.02 3.51
N GLY A 168 9.27 15.03 2.65
CA GLY A 168 8.59 16.30 2.86
C GLY A 168 8.98 17.07 4.12
N SER A 169 8.35 18.22 4.32
CA SER A 169 8.41 19.01 5.54
C SER A 169 7.07 19.01 6.25
N TRP A 170 7.09 18.80 7.56
CA TRP A 170 5.92 18.58 8.39
C TRP A 170 5.92 19.53 9.58
N ASP A 171 4.77 20.13 9.86
CA ASP A 171 4.54 20.91 11.09
C ASP A 171 3.94 20.00 12.16
N PHE A 172 4.62 19.93 13.30
CA PHE A 172 4.24 19.13 14.45
C PHE A 172 3.52 19.93 15.53
N GLY A 173 3.43 21.27 15.38
CA GLY A 173 2.83 22.17 16.36
C GLY A 173 3.61 22.28 17.67
N HIS A 174 4.77 21.62 17.78
CA HIS A 174 5.70 21.68 18.93
C HIS A 174 7.13 21.35 18.49
N ALA A 175 8.09 21.66 19.34
CA ALA A 175 9.48 21.33 19.08
C ALA A 175 9.73 19.83 19.29
N LEU A 176 10.14 19.13 18.23
CA LEU A 176 10.52 17.70 18.30
C LEU A 176 11.77 17.54 19.19
N LYS A 177 11.88 16.37 19.80
CA LYS A 177 13.02 15.98 20.65
C LYS A 177 13.60 14.64 20.18
N VAL A 178 14.90 14.46 20.34
CA VAL A 178 15.54 13.16 20.20
C VAL A 178 14.89 12.18 21.19
N GLY A 179 14.55 10.99 20.70
CA GLY A 179 13.82 9.98 21.45
C GLY A 179 12.29 10.06 21.29
N GLU A 180 11.76 11.11 20.67
CA GLU A 180 10.32 11.23 20.41
C GLU A 180 9.87 10.29 19.31
N ASN A 181 8.67 9.70 19.45
CA ASN A 181 8.10 8.83 18.47
C ASN A 181 7.24 9.59 17.44
N ILE A 182 7.46 9.31 16.18
CA ILE A 182 6.63 9.73 15.07
C ILE A 182 5.83 8.52 14.57
N ILE A 183 4.55 8.70 14.29
CA ILE A 183 3.64 7.63 13.93
C ILE A 183 3.11 7.89 12.52
N PHE A 184 3.53 7.06 11.57
CA PHE A 184 2.99 7.02 10.22
C PHE A 184 1.78 6.10 10.19
N GLU A 185 0.62 6.63 9.83
CA GLU A 185 -0.64 5.88 9.81
C GLU A 185 -0.73 4.97 8.58
N ASP A 186 -1.42 3.87 8.73
CA ASP A 186 -1.79 2.96 7.65
C ASP A 186 -0.59 2.36 6.88
N MET A 187 0.40 1.85 7.63
CA MET A 187 1.65 1.34 7.07
C MET A 187 1.74 -0.20 7.03
N LEU A 188 0.61 -0.92 7.15
CA LEU A 188 0.66 -2.39 7.28
C LEU A 188 0.51 -3.14 5.94
N HIS A 189 0.06 -2.52 4.87
CA HIS A 189 -0.17 -3.19 3.58
C HIS A 189 1.11 -3.24 2.70
N TYR A 190 1.16 -2.57 1.55
CA TYR A 190 2.29 -2.64 0.62
C TYR A 190 3.61 -2.13 1.20
N THR A 191 3.59 -1.17 2.09
CA THR A 191 4.79 -0.71 2.79
C THR A 191 5.48 -1.84 3.54
N THR A 192 4.74 -2.70 4.25
CA THR A 192 5.31 -3.85 4.95
C THR A 192 5.83 -4.92 4.00
N VAL A 193 5.06 -5.30 2.96
CA VAL A 193 5.46 -6.41 2.08
C VAL A 193 6.57 -6.06 1.10
N LYS A 194 6.79 -4.76 0.83
CA LYS A 194 7.90 -4.27 0.01
C LYS A 194 9.14 -3.90 0.82
N THR A 195 9.10 -4.01 2.15
CA THR A 195 10.23 -3.70 3.03
C THR A 195 11.49 -4.47 2.63
N ASN A 196 12.63 -3.79 2.64
CA ASN A 196 13.92 -4.35 2.30
C ASN A 196 14.99 -3.93 3.33
N MET A 197 16.19 -4.50 3.21
CA MET A 197 17.33 -4.25 4.12
C MET A 197 18.50 -3.60 3.39
N PHE A 198 18.25 -2.68 2.49
CA PHE A 198 19.32 -1.94 1.83
C PHE A 198 20.28 -1.31 2.86
N ASN A 199 21.57 -1.41 2.63
CA ASN A 199 22.64 -0.98 3.55
C ASN A 199 22.65 -1.69 4.92
N GLY A 200 22.01 -2.83 5.07
CA GLY A 200 21.94 -3.55 6.33
C GLY A 200 20.98 -2.93 7.35
N ILE A 201 20.09 -2.04 6.92
CA ILE A 201 19.04 -1.50 7.78
C ILE A 201 18.06 -2.64 8.11
N SER A 202 17.84 -2.90 9.41
CA SER A 202 16.97 -3.97 9.86
C SER A 202 15.50 -3.66 9.59
N HIS A 203 14.71 -4.69 9.30
CA HIS A 203 13.27 -4.57 9.23
C HIS A 203 12.67 -4.03 10.54
N PRO A 204 11.58 -3.24 10.47
CA PRO A 204 10.81 -2.90 11.65
C PRO A 204 10.27 -4.17 12.32
N ALA A 205 10.22 -4.17 13.66
CA ALA A 205 9.53 -5.20 14.40
C ALA A 205 8.03 -5.16 14.11
N ILE A 206 7.38 -6.33 14.04
CA ILE A 206 5.93 -6.42 13.94
C ILE A 206 5.35 -6.78 15.31
N ALA A 207 4.30 -6.08 15.71
CA ALA A 207 3.62 -6.33 16.97
C ALA A 207 2.10 -6.33 16.77
N LEU A 208 1.41 -7.07 17.61
CA LEU A 208 -0.04 -7.00 17.74
C LEU A 208 -0.40 -6.16 18.96
N LEU A 209 -1.26 -5.18 18.77
CA LEU A 209 -1.87 -4.42 19.86
C LEU A 209 -3.22 -5.05 20.18
N HIS A 210 -3.32 -5.69 21.34
CA HIS A 210 -4.54 -6.30 21.83
C HIS A 210 -5.54 -5.27 22.35
N THR A 211 -6.80 -5.68 22.50
CA THR A 211 -7.90 -4.80 22.95
C THR A 211 -7.77 -4.32 24.39
N ASP A 212 -6.98 -5.02 25.20
CA ASP A 212 -6.60 -4.66 26.58
C ASP A 212 -5.36 -3.75 26.66
N ASN A 213 -4.86 -3.28 25.51
CA ASN A 213 -3.64 -2.50 25.32
C ASN A 213 -2.33 -3.27 25.60
N GLU A 214 -2.37 -4.57 25.72
CA GLU A 214 -1.13 -5.36 25.72
C GLU A 214 -0.52 -5.39 24.32
N LEU A 215 0.82 -5.29 24.26
CA LEU A 215 1.60 -5.35 23.02
C LEU A 215 2.32 -6.69 22.93
N GLU A 216 1.90 -7.51 21.97
CA GLU A 216 2.56 -8.78 21.68
C GLU A 216 3.56 -8.57 20.54
N MET A 217 4.85 -8.80 20.84
CA MET A 217 5.90 -8.72 19.82
C MET A 217 5.92 -10.01 19.02
N LEU A 218 5.65 -9.92 17.73
CA LEU A 218 5.81 -11.04 16.82
C LEU A 218 7.30 -11.22 16.48
N SER A 219 7.76 -12.46 16.43
CA SER A 219 9.16 -12.76 16.09
C SER A 219 9.47 -12.31 14.66
N LEU A 220 10.56 -11.58 14.47
CA LEU A 220 11.08 -11.22 13.15
C LEU A 220 11.58 -12.43 12.34
N ILE A 221 11.79 -13.58 12.98
CA ILE A 221 12.29 -14.82 12.34
C ILE A 221 11.44 -15.21 11.11
N HIS A 222 10.15 -14.95 11.13
CA HIS A 222 9.26 -15.27 10.02
C HIS A 222 9.38 -14.32 8.82
N ILE A 223 10.00 -13.16 8.99
CA ILE A 223 10.22 -12.17 7.94
C ILE A 223 11.66 -12.22 7.41
N SER A 224 12.60 -12.64 8.25
CA SER A 224 14.03 -12.60 7.98
C SER A 224 14.68 -13.97 7.77
N GLU A 225 13.96 -15.09 7.86
CA GLU A 225 14.56 -16.37 7.53
C GLU A 225 14.93 -16.40 6.04
N PRO A 226 16.23 -16.49 5.71
CA PRO A 226 16.61 -16.85 4.36
C PRO A 226 15.97 -18.21 4.05
N THR A 227 15.30 -18.29 2.92
CA THR A 227 14.85 -19.55 2.34
C THR A 227 15.90 -20.62 2.62
N ARG A 228 15.52 -21.73 3.24
CA ARG A 228 16.40 -22.84 3.58
C ARG A 228 17.31 -23.13 2.40
N PRO A 229 18.63 -23.24 2.59
CA PRO A 229 19.48 -23.75 1.54
C PRO A 229 18.98 -25.16 1.19
N TYR A 230 18.71 -25.38 -0.07
CA TYR A 230 18.37 -26.67 -0.64
C TYR A 230 19.55 -27.62 -0.55
#